data_3c1f6550d2578b5e680f0abcc7ee5d63
#
_entry.id   3c1f6550d2578b5e680f0abcc7ee5d63
#
_cell.length_a   1.000
_cell.length_b   1.000
_cell.length_c   1.000
_cell.angle_alpha   90.00
_cell.angle_beta   90.00
_cell.angle_gamma   90.00
#
_symmetry.space_group_name_H-M   'P 1'
#
loop_
_entity.id
_entity.type
_entity.pdbx_description
1 polymer ?
#
loop_
_entity_poly.entity_id
_entity_poly.type
_entity_poly.pdbx_seq_one_letter_code
_entity_poly.pdbx_strand_id
1 'polypeptide(L)'
;MGETVFAKILRGEIPCHRVYEDDHVLAFLDVGPLSRGHTLVIPKEPAVTLDALSDDSAAAIGRVLPRIARAVLKATGATAFNVLQNNGPLAHQAVMHVHFHIIPKPSADAGLGVGWDPLVGFDHGEAAVLARAIAAAL
;
A
#
# COMPACT_ATOMS: atom_id res chain seq x y z
N MET A 1 -16.97 12.74 -9.24
CA MET A 1 -15.74 12.05 -8.88
C MET A 1 -14.69 12.25 -9.96
N GLY A 2 -13.60 12.90 -9.62
CA GLY A 2 -12.51 13.09 -10.57
C GLY A 2 -11.75 11.80 -10.83
N GLU A 3 -11.17 11.70 -12.01
CA GLU A 3 -10.31 10.59 -12.31
C GLU A 3 -8.95 10.73 -11.61
N THR A 4 -8.45 9.62 -11.08
CA THR A 4 -7.14 9.61 -10.47
C THR A 4 -6.05 9.46 -11.52
N VAL A 5 -4.83 9.86 -11.17
CA VAL A 5 -3.67 9.61 -12.02
C VAL A 5 -3.47 8.09 -12.25
N PHE A 6 -3.82 7.26 -11.26
CA PHE A 6 -3.72 5.81 -11.41
C PHE A 6 -4.74 5.24 -12.40
N ALA A 7 -5.96 5.77 -12.42
CA ALA A 7 -6.94 5.38 -13.44
C ALA A 7 -6.42 5.70 -14.84
N LYS A 8 -5.77 6.85 -15.00
CA LYS A 8 -5.18 7.24 -16.29
C LYS A 8 -4.00 6.34 -16.68
N ILE A 9 -3.18 5.94 -15.73
CA ILE A 9 -2.09 4.99 -15.95
C ILE A 9 -2.66 3.64 -16.40
N LEU A 10 -3.72 3.17 -15.74
CA LEU A 10 -4.36 1.90 -16.09
C LEU A 10 -4.92 1.89 -17.51
N ARG A 11 -5.39 3.05 -18.01
CA ARG A 11 -5.87 3.18 -19.38
C ARG A 11 -4.77 3.43 -20.41
N GLY A 12 -3.51 3.55 -19.96
CA GLY A 12 -2.40 3.84 -20.85
C GLY A 12 -2.27 5.30 -21.28
N GLU A 13 -3.03 6.21 -20.65
CA GLU A 13 -2.98 7.65 -20.98
C GLU A 13 -1.77 8.34 -20.37
N ILE A 14 -1.26 7.83 -19.26
CA ILE A 14 -0.04 8.31 -18.60
C ILE A 14 0.93 7.13 -18.55
N PRO A 15 2.18 7.29 -19.03
CA PRO A 15 3.16 6.22 -18.97
C PRO A 15 3.63 5.96 -17.53
N CYS A 16 4.06 4.74 -17.27
CA CYS A 16 4.65 4.37 -15.99
C CYS A 16 5.82 3.42 -16.22
N HIS A 17 6.70 3.30 -15.22
CA HIS A 17 7.76 2.30 -15.21
C HIS A 17 7.22 1.01 -14.59
N ARG A 18 6.63 0.17 -15.43
CA ARG A 18 5.94 -1.04 -15.00
C ARG A 18 6.91 -2.08 -14.47
N VAL A 19 6.57 -2.64 -13.32
CA VAL A 19 7.31 -3.72 -12.66
C VAL A 19 6.61 -5.05 -12.88
N TYR A 20 5.28 -5.07 -12.78
CA TYR A 20 4.47 -6.27 -12.85
C TYR A 20 3.05 -5.93 -13.28
N GLU A 21 2.42 -6.82 -14.01
CA GLU A 21 1.01 -6.68 -14.37
C GLU A 21 0.37 -8.04 -14.56
N ASP A 22 -0.86 -8.20 -14.05
CA ASP A 22 -1.75 -9.31 -14.35
C ASP A 22 -3.17 -8.77 -14.56
N ASP A 23 -4.17 -9.65 -14.60
CA ASP A 23 -5.55 -9.25 -14.85
C ASP A 23 -6.13 -8.35 -13.74
N HIS A 24 -5.59 -8.41 -12.54
CA HIS A 24 -6.13 -7.73 -11.36
C HIS A 24 -5.23 -6.64 -10.79
N VAL A 25 -3.94 -6.67 -11.11
CA VAL A 25 -2.92 -5.88 -10.42
C VAL A 25 -1.97 -5.23 -11.41
N LEU A 26 -1.58 -4.00 -11.11
CA LEU A 26 -0.49 -3.30 -11.78
C LEU A 26 0.50 -2.81 -10.71
N ALA A 27 1.78 -3.00 -10.94
CA ALA A 27 2.84 -2.46 -10.09
C ALA A 27 3.82 -1.66 -10.94
N PHE A 28 4.24 -0.51 -10.41
CA PHE A 28 5.14 0.42 -11.11
C PHE A 28 5.93 1.26 -10.11
N LEU A 29 7.03 1.82 -10.57
CA LEU A 29 7.87 2.65 -9.72
C LEU A 29 7.17 3.97 -9.38
N ASP A 30 7.29 4.40 -8.14
CA ASP A 30 6.86 5.72 -7.71
C ASP A 30 7.81 6.76 -8.30
N VAL A 31 7.26 7.79 -8.97
CA VAL A 31 8.07 8.86 -9.56
C VAL A 31 8.49 9.93 -8.54
N GLY A 32 7.93 9.90 -7.34
CA GLY A 32 8.36 10.71 -6.20
C GLY A 32 8.89 9.83 -5.07
N PRO A 33 9.92 9.00 -5.32
CA PRO A 33 10.29 7.94 -4.40
C PRO A 33 10.89 8.44 -3.08
N LEU A 34 10.59 7.73 -1.99
CA LEU A 34 11.24 7.96 -0.71
C LEU A 34 12.61 7.30 -0.65
N SER A 35 12.82 6.27 -1.49
CA SER A 35 14.11 5.61 -1.68
C SER A 35 14.14 4.95 -3.04
N ARG A 36 15.33 4.58 -3.49
CA ARG A 36 15.53 3.90 -4.76
C ARG A 36 14.75 2.57 -4.75
N GLY A 37 13.89 2.38 -5.73
CA GLY A 37 13.06 1.17 -5.83
C GLY A 37 11.71 1.25 -5.15
N HIS A 38 11.31 2.41 -4.63
CA HIS A 38 9.97 2.64 -4.09
C HIS A 38 8.94 2.27 -5.15
N THR A 39 8.16 1.24 -4.91
CA THR A 39 7.23 0.65 -5.86
C THR A 39 5.80 0.80 -5.34
N LEU A 40 4.88 1.09 -6.26
CA LEU A 40 3.44 1.12 -5.99
C LEU A 40 2.80 -0.13 -6.55
N VAL A 41 1.89 -0.72 -5.79
CA VAL A 41 1.09 -1.87 -6.22
C VAL A 41 -0.38 -1.48 -6.09
N ILE A 42 -1.08 -1.49 -7.22
CA ILE A 42 -2.48 -1.07 -7.25
C ILE A 42 -3.38 -2.16 -7.82
N PRO A 43 -4.63 -2.27 -7.33
CA PRO A 43 -5.63 -3.08 -8.00
C PRO A 43 -6.11 -2.38 -9.26
N LYS A 44 -6.50 -3.14 -10.28
CA LYS A 44 -7.15 -2.59 -11.46
C LYS A 44 -8.58 -2.19 -11.18
N GLU A 45 -9.21 -2.82 -10.19
CA GLU A 45 -10.54 -2.44 -9.71
C GLU A 45 -10.50 -1.04 -9.10
N PRO A 46 -11.39 -0.12 -9.49
CA PRO A 46 -11.46 1.20 -8.88
C PRO A 46 -12.07 1.10 -7.47
N ALA A 47 -11.26 1.41 -6.47
CA ALA A 47 -11.69 1.51 -5.07
C ALA A 47 -10.88 2.62 -4.43
N VAL A 48 -11.52 3.47 -3.62
CA VAL A 48 -10.84 4.61 -3.00
C VAL A 48 -10.02 4.14 -1.81
N THR A 49 -10.62 3.34 -0.92
CA THR A 49 -9.98 2.86 0.30
C THR A 49 -10.05 1.34 0.36
N LEU A 50 -9.20 0.75 1.19
CA LEU A 50 -9.02 -0.69 1.29
C LEU A 50 -10.30 -1.44 1.65
N ASP A 51 -11.12 -0.85 2.52
CA ASP A 51 -12.37 -1.46 2.97
C ASP A 51 -13.43 -1.55 1.86
N ALA A 52 -13.25 -0.81 0.76
CA ALA A 52 -14.12 -0.86 -0.40
C ALA A 52 -13.63 -1.83 -1.49
N LEU A 53 -12.46 -2.46 -1.30
CA LEU A 53 -11.88 -3.38 -2.27
C LEU A 53 -12.56 -4.75 -2.17
N SER A 54 -12.81 -5.38 -3.32
CA SER A 54 -13.39 -6.73 -3.36
C SER A 54 -12.42 -7.77 -2.82
N ASP A 55 -12.97 -8.89 -2.36
CA ASP A 55 -12.16 -10.02 -1.88
C ASP A 55 -11.23 -10.56 -2.98
N ASP A 56 -11.72 -10.62 -4.22
CA ASP A 56 -10.92 -11.12 -5.35
C ASP A 56 -9.73 -10.22 -5.63
N SER A 57 -9.93 -8.91 -5.65
CA SER A 57 -8.83 -7.95 -5.83
C SER A 57 -7.87 -7.97 -4.65
N ALA A 58 -8.40 -8.06 -3.42
CA ALA A 58 -7.57 -8.15 -2.22
C ALA A 58 -6.70 -9.41 -2.23
N ALA A 59 -7.26 -10.55 -2.64
CA ALA A 59 -6.51 -11.80 -2.77
C ALA A 59 -5.42 -11.70 -3.83
N ALA A 60 -5.72 -11.06 -4.97
CA ALA A 60 -4.76 -10.86 -6.04
C ALA A 60 -3.58 -10.00 -5.58
N ILE A 61 -3.85 -8.89 -4.86
CA ILE A 61 -2.83 -8.04 -4.28
C ILE A 61 -1.98 -8.84 -3.27
N GLY A 62 -2.62 -9.53 -2.35
CA GLY A 62 -1.92 -10.32 -1.31
C GLY A 62 -1.01 -11.39 -1.89
N ARG A 63 -1.40 -11.99 -3.01
CA ARG A 63 -0.59 -12.99 -3.68
C ARG A 63 0.70 -12.42 -4.25
N VAL A 64 0.63 -11.22 -4.85
CA VAL A 64 1.78 -10.65 -5.56
C VAL A 64 2.68 -9.78 -4.70
N LEU A 65 2.17 -9.20 -3.60
CA LEU A 65 2.98 -8.34 -2.74
C LEU A 65 4.31 -8.97 -2.30
N PRO A 66 4.34 -10.21 -1.77
CA PRO A 66 5.61 -10.82 -1.38
C PRO A 66 6.56 -11.03 -2.56
N ARG A 67 6.04 -11.37 -3.74
CA ARG A 67 6.84 -11.59 -4.94
C ARG A 67 7.52 -10.30 -5.39
N ILE A 68 6.75 -9.21 -5.43
CA ILE A 68 7.25 -7.91 -5.84
C ILE A 68 8.26 -7.40 -4.81
N ALA A 69 7.98 -7.56 -3.51
CA ALA A 69 8.91 -7.18 -2.46
C ALA A 69 10.25 -7.89 -2.59
N ARG A 70 10.24 -9.20 -2.83
CA ARG A 70 11.47 -9.96 -3.05
C ARG A 70 12.26 -9.45 -4.26
N ALA A 71 11.56 -9.13 -5.34
CA ALA A 71 12.19 -8.60 -6.55
C ALA A 71 12.79 -7.21 -6.32
N VAL A 72 12.09 -6.34 -5.60
CA VAL A 72 12.58 -5.00 -5.25
C VAL A 72 13.83 -5.11 -4.38
N LEU A 73 13.83 -5.96 -3.36
CA LEU A 73 15.00 -6.15 -2.50
C LEU A 73 16.19 -6.67 -3.29
N LYS A 74 15.97 -7.64 -4.17
CA LYS A 74 17.04 -8.18 -5.01
C LYS A 74 17.62 -7.12 -5.93
N ALA A 75 16.78 -6.30 -6.55
CA ALA A 75 17.22 -5.29 -7.49
C ALA A 75 17.93 -4.11 -6.81
N THR A 76 17.56 -3.78 -5.57
CA THR A 76 18.11 -2.62 -4.85
C THR A 76 19.22 -2.98 -3.89
N GLY A 77 19.32 -4.23 -3.48
CA GLY A 77 20.27 -4.67 -2.45
C GLY A 77 19.84 -4.33 -1.03
N ALA A 78 18.67 -3.69 -0.85
CA ALA A 78 18.17 -3.39 0.49
C ALA A 78 17.78 -4.67 1.23
N THR A 79 17.96 -4.68 2.55
CA THR A 79 17.61 -5.82 3.41
C THR A 79 16.37 -5.56 4.26
N ALA A 80 15.97 -4.29 4.36
CA ALA A 80 14.78 -3.88 5.10
C ALA A 80 13.86 -3.07 4.20
N PHE A 81 12.58 -3.10 4.49
CA PHE A 81 11.59 -2.34 3.73
C PHE A 81 10.31 -2.17 4.53
N ASN A 82 9.51 -1.19 4.15
CA ASN A 82 8.17 -1.00 4.68
C ASN A 82 7.15 -1.26 3.58
N VAL A 83 6.03 -1.85 3.98
CA VAL A 83 4.82 -1.88 3.16
C VAL A 83 3.84 -0.93 3.81
N LEU A 84 3.40 0.09 3.08
CA LEU A 84 2.53 1.13 3.59
C LEU A 84 1.27 1.20 2.74
N GLN A 85 0.11 1.30 3.39
CA GLN A 85 -1.16 1.51 2.71
C GLN A 85 -1.97 2.52 3.50
N ASN A 86 -2.40 3.60 2.86
CA ASN A 86 -3.06 4.73 3.51
C ASN A 86 -4.51 4.86 3.03
N ASN A 87 -5.44 5.09 3.94
CA ASN A 87 -6.87 5.19 3.66
C ASN A 87 -7.42 6.49 4.25
N GLY A 88 -7.81 7.39 3.38
CA GLY A 88 -8.33 8.69 3.75
C GLY A 88 -7.25 9.76 3.92
N PRO A 89 -7.62 11.04 3.73
CA PRO A 89 -6.66 12.15 3.83
C PRO A 89 -6.01 12.28 5.21
N LEU A 90 -6.75 11.99 6.30
CA LEU A 90 -6.19 12.01 7.66
C LEU A 90 -5.08 10.98 7.84
N ALA A 91 -5.14 9.89 7.10
CA ALA A 91 -4.12 8.84 7.11
C ALA A 91 -3.12 8.98 5.96
N HIS A 92 -3.00 10.20 5.40
CA HIS A 92 -1.98 10.54 4.40
C HIS A 92 -2.21 9.95 3.00
N GLN A 93 -3.46 9.60 2.66
CA GLN A 93 -3.77 9.16 1.31
C GLN A 93 -3.80 10.37 0.37
N ALA A 94 -2.90 10.37 -0.62
CA ALA A 94 -2.80 11.46 -1.59
C ALA A 94 -3.57 11.17 -2.89
N VAL A 95 -3.58 9.92 -3.35
CA VAL A 95 -4.31 9.50 -4.56
C VAL A 95 -5.48 8.64 -4.13
N MET A 96 -6.68 8.97 -4.61
CA MET A 96 -7.94 8.35 -4.18
C MET A 96 -8.23 7.07 -4.98
N HIS A 97 -7.27 6.18 -4.97
CA HIS A 97 -7.32 4.84 -5.54
C HIS A 97 -6.41 3.98 -4.67
N VAL A 98 -6.91 2.85 -4.19
CA VAL A 98 -6.15 1.95 -3.31
C VAL A 98 -4.77 1.68 -3.88
N HIS A 99 -3.74 1.87 -3.09
CA HIS A 99 -2.38 1.53 -3.47
C HIS A 99 -1.54 1.14 -2.26
N PHE A 100 -0.64 0.21 -2.49
CA PHE A 100 0.32 -0.26 -1.50
C PHE A 100 1.69 0.23 -1.93
N HIS A 101 2.44 0.77 -0.98
CA HIS A 101 3.82 1.17 -1.20
C HIS A 101 4.73 0.05 -0.72
N ILE A 102 5.73 -0.29 -1.52
CA ILE A 102 6.87 -1.09 -1.09
C ILE A 102 8.06 -0.14 -1.09
N ILE A 103 8.58 0.16 0.09
CA ILE A 103 9.57 1.21 0.27
C ILE A 103 10.84 0.62 0.87
N PRO A 104 11.90 0.44 0.07
CA PRO A 104 13.18 -0.03 0.62
C PRO A 104 13.72 0.90 1.72
N LYS A 105 14.34 0.30 2.73
CA LYS A 105 14.99 1.03 3.83
C LYS A 105 16.47 0.66 3.85
N PRO A 106 17.27 1.24 2.94
CA PRO A 106 18.69 0.87 2.83
C PRO A 106 19.56 1.44 3.95
N SER A 107 19.07 2.47 4.65
CA SER A 107 19.77 3.08 5.76
C SER A 107 18.78 3.80 6.67
N ALA A 108 19.25 4.25 7.83
CA ALA A 108 18.39 5.00 8.77
C ALA A 108 17.84 6.30 8.16
N ASP A 109 18.59 6.89 7.22
CA ASP A 109 18.26 8.21 6.66
C ASP A 109 17.46 8.12 5.36
N ALA A 110 17.30 6.94 4.79
CA ALA A 110 16.57 6.74 3.53
C ALA A 110 15.29 5.95 3.75
N GLY A 111 14.31 6.13 2.86
CA GLY A 111 13.04 5.44 2.93
C GLY A 111 12.06 6.09 3.87
N LEU A 112 11.10 5.31 4.35
CA LEU A 112 10.01 5.81 5.18
C LEU A 112 10.49 6.14 6.59
N GLY A 113 10.17 7.34 7.06
CA GLY A 113 10.32 7.71 8.46
C GLY A 113 9.06 7.32 9.23
N VAL A 114 9.22 6.58 10.32
CA VAL A 114 8.08 6.11 11.12
C VAL A 114 8.12 6.74 12.50
N GLY A 115 7.07 7.50 12.84
CA GLY A 115 6.83 7.93 14.20
C GLY A 115 5.99 6.87 14.92
N TRP A 116 6.36 6.55 16.15
CA TRP A 116 5.65 5.52 16.92
C TRP A 116 5.48 6.01 18.35
N ASP A 117 4.26 6.40 18.70
CA ASP A 117 3.94 6.96 20.01
C ASP A 117 2.67 6.28 20.55
N PRO A 118 2.82 5.10 21.19
CA PRO A 118 1.68 4.37 21.69
C PRO A 118 0.91 5.13 22.77
N LEU A 119 -0.41 4.97 22.78
CA LEU A 119 -1.23 5.48 23.88
C LEU A 119 -0.86 4.76 25.17
N VAL A 120 -0.88 5.50 26.28
CA VAL A 120 -0.64 4.93 27.61
C VAL A 120 -1.96 4.55 28.27
N GLY A 121 -1.90 3.67 29.29
CA GLY A 121 -3.08 3.31 30.06
C GLY A 121 -4.03 2.39 29.30
N PHE A 122 -3.48 1.31 28.71
CA PHE A 122 -4.31 0.33 28.01
C PHE A 122 -5.34 -0.30 28.94
N ASP A 123 -6.62 -0.18 28.60
CA ASP A 123 -7.73 -0.74 29.36
C ASP A 123 -8.15 -2.08 28.76
N HIS A 124 -7.82 -3.17 29.45
CA HIS A 124 -8.13 -4.53 29.00
C HIS A 124 -9.62 -4.82 28.96
N GLY A 125 -10.42 -4.24 29.87
CA GLY A 125 -11.87 -4.40 29.89
C GLY A 125 -12.54 -3.78 28.67
N GLU A 126 -12.15 -2.56 28.33
CA GLU A 126 -12.64 -1.88 27.13
C GLU A 126 -12.15 -2.59 25.87
N ALA A 127 -10.91 -3.05 25.85
CA ALA A 127 -10.35 -3.77 24.73
C ALA A 127 -11.14 -5.05 24.42
N ALA A 128 -11.56 -5.78 25.46
CA ALA A 128 -12.37 -6.98 25.29
C ALA A 128 -13.74 -6.66 24.67
N VAL A 129 -14.38 -5.58 25.10
CA VAL A 129 -15.66 -5.12 24.52
C VAL A 129 -15.48 -4.73 23.06
N LEU A 130 -14.44 -3.94 22.78
CA LEU A 130 -14.16 -3.46 21.42
C LEU A 130 -13.81 -4.63 20.49
N ALA A 131 -13.02 -5.59 20.95
CA ALA A 131 -12.67 -6.76 20.16
C ALA A 131 -13.92 -7.56 19.75
N ARG A 132 -14.88 -7.73 20.67
CA ARG A 132 -16.15 -8.40 20.35
C ARG A 132 -16.98 -7.61 19.34
N ALA A 133 -17.01 -6.29 19.49
CA ALA A 133 -17.74 -5.43 18.55
C ALA A 133 -17.15 -5.50 17.15
N ILE A 134 -15.83 -5.48 17.04
CA ILE A 134 -15.14 -5.59 15.75
C ILE A 134 -15.43 -6.96 15.12
N ALA A 135 -15.29 -8.03 15.88
CA ALA A 135 -15.55 -9.39 15.40
C ALA A 135 -17.01 -9.55 14.92
N ALA A 136 -17.94 -8.94 15.62
CA ALA A 136 -19.36 -9.00 15.26
C ALA A 136 -19.70 -8.21 13.99
N ALA A 137 -18.83 -7.29 13.59
CA ALA A 137 -19.01 -6.45 12.40
C ALA A 137 -18.39 -7.05 11.14
N LEU A 138 -17.70 -8.18 11.25
CA LEU A 138 -17.06 -8.85 10.09
C LEU A 138 -18.06 -9.44 9.09
#